data_44756fdd71e1bec6b8e2f873f3745115
#
_entry.id   44756fdd71e1bec6b8e2f873f3745115
#
_cell.length_a   1.000
_cell.length_b   1.000
_cell.length_c   1.000
_cell.angle_alpha   90.00
_cell.angle_beta   90.00
_cell.angle_gamma   90.00
#
_symmetry.space_group_name_H-M   'P 1'
#
loop_
_entity.id
_entity.type
_entity.pdbx_description
1 polymer ?
#
loop_
_entity_poly.entity_id
_entity_poly.type
_entity_poly.pdbx_seq_one_letter_code
_entity_poly.pdbx_strand_id
1 'polypeptide(L)'
;MTTIEESKLPVYKETFSLRKFMRTNGTVLGILGVFLGLWAIFIISAPDTFLAPQIYYAFMSTIPFFAIMAMPLTILVIGGEMDLSFPSIMAIGMVIFLLVYNFTQSVWLSFIAALLIGLFAGWLNGVIVVGFGIPSLVATIGTQFFWRGAVLVLSQGMNGTLGYTKETLLHPILVGKVFGVLPMQMVWLIIITILAWVLLNRTRFGAHIYLIGDNKESAKLMGVNTAQVRRRAFMLVGIVSAFAGVVASLHVTFFWPSLGEGYLLRTLASVFLDGTSVFGGVGTIFGTFIGAFIIGAI
;
A
#
# COMPACT_ATOMS: atom_id res chain seq x y z
N MET A 1 58.16 -28.75 -16.95
CA MET A 1 57.45 -27.67 -16.24
C MET A 1 56.84 -26.80 -17.30
N THR A 2 55.56 -27.05 -17.63
CA THR A 2 54.80 -26.28 -18.58
C THR A 2 53.98 -25.24 -17.79
N THR A 3 54.31 -23.97 -17.97
CA THR A 3 53.61 -22.83 -17.40
C THR A 3 52.22 -22.74 -18.03
N ILE A 4 51.16 -22.90 -17.20
CA ILE A 4 49.76 -22.66 -17.62
C ILE A 4 49.57 -21.15 -17.69
N GLU A 5 49.41 -20.62 -18.87
CA GLU A 5 49.10 -19.23 -19.16
C GLU A 5 47.64 -18.99 -18.66
N GLU A 6 47.44 -18.23 -17.59
CA GLU A 6 46.10 -17.81 -17.14
C GLU A 6 45.46 -16.96 -18.23
N SER A 7 44.51 -17.54 -18.93
CA SER A 7 43.68 -16.83 -19.88
C SER A 7 42.78 -15.84 -19.12
N LYS A 8 43.16 -14.56 -19.12
CA LYS A 8 42.31 -13.46 -18.62
C LYS A 8 41.00 -13.44 -19.43
N LEU A 9 39.92 -13.91 -18.79
CA LEU A 9 38.58 -13.76 -19.35
C LEU A 9 38.34 -12.28 -19.68
N PRO A 10 37.82 -11.95 -20.85
CA PRO A 10 37.52 -10.57 -21.22
C PRO A 10 36.49 -9.99 -20.27
N VAL A 11 36.83 -8.92 -19.53
CA VAL A 11 35.90 -8.13 -18.74
C VAL A 11 34.94 -7.45 -19.72
N TYR A 12 33.76 -8.01 -19.87
CA TYR A 12 32.71 -7.45 -20.73
C TYR A 12 32.21 -6.14 -20.08
N LYS A 13 32.71 -5.00 -20.55
CA LYS A 13 32.12 -3.69 -20.19
C LYS A 13 30.77 -3.62 -20.87
N GLU A 14 29.70 -3.77 -20.08
CA GLU A 14 28.34 -3.52 -20.56
C GLU A 14 28.24 -2.07 -21.05
N THR A 15 28.24 -1.87 -22.35
CA THR A 15 27.95 -0.56 -22.94
C THR A 15 26.48 -0.25 -22.74
N PHE A 16 26.16 0.95 -22.21
CA PHE A 16 24.79 1.41 -22.04
C PHE A 16 24.09 1.36 -23.40
N SER A 17 23.06 0.52 -23.51
CA SER A 17 22.21 0.43 -24.70
C SER A 17 20.82 0.97 -24.36
N LEU A 18 20.44 2.09 -24.98
CA LEU A 18 19.13 2.71 -24.82
C LEU A 18 18.00 1.71 -25.11
N ARG A 19 18.17 0.84 -26.10
CA ARG A 19 17.21 -0.20 -26.48
C ARG A 19 17.06 -1.27 -25.36
N LYS A 20 18.16 -1.67 -24.70
CA LYS A 20 18.14 -2.59 -23.55
C LYS A 20 17.44 -1.93 -22.38
N PHE A 21 17.75 -0.65 -22.10
CA PHE A 21 17.13 0.14 -21.02
C PHE A 21 15.61 0.28 -21.22
N MET A 22 15.17 0.65 -22.43
CA MET A 22 13.73 0.78 -22.75
C MET A 22 13.01 -0.55 -22.64
N ARG A 23 13.63 -1.66 -23.07
CA ARG A 23 13.03 -3.00 -22.97
C ARG A 23 12.93 -3.49 -21.51
N THR A 24 13.93 -3.18 -20.68
CA THR A 24 13.95 -3.59 -19.27
C THR A 24 12.99 -2.76 -18.41
N ASN A 25 12.81 -1.46 -18.73
CA ASN A 25 11.98 -0.53 -17.95
C ASN A 25 10.70 -0.12 -18.70
N GLY A 26 10.28 -0.90 -19.72
CA GLY A 26 9.18 -0.54 -20.61
C GLY A 26 7.87 -0.22 -19.90
N THR A 27 7.50 -1.00 -18.90
CA THR A 27 6.28 -0.80 -18.11
C THR A 27 6.33 0.52 -17.32
N VAL A 28 7.45 0.78 -16.63
CA VAL A 28 7.63 2.01 -15.85
C VAL A 28 7.66 3.25 -16.75
N LEU A 29 8.33 3.16 -17.91
CA LEU A 29 8.35 4.23 -18.91
C LEU A 29 6.97 4.47 -19.52
N GLY A 30 6.21 3.38 -19.74
CA GLY A 30 4.85 3.45 -20.26
C GLY A 30 3.90 4.18 -19.32
N ILE A 31 3.88 3.82 -18.03
CA ILE A 31 3.02 4.50 -17.04
C ILE A 31 3.44 5.96 -16.83
N LEU A 32 4.75 6.25 -16.86
CA LEU A 32 5.25 7.62 -16.79
C LEU A 32 4.80 8.44 -18.01
N GLY A 33 4.81 7.84 -19.20
CA GLY A 33 4.30 8.45 -20.43
C GLY A 33 2.81 8.75 -20.35
N VAL A 34 2.00 7.81 -19.84
CA VAL A 34 0.57 8.03 -19.59
C VAL A 34 0.35 9.15 -18.57
N PHE A 35 1.09 9.14 -17.46
CA PHE A 35 1.01 10.18 -16.44
C PHE A 35 1.30 11.57 -17.03
N LEU A 36 2.42 11.73 -17.74
CA LEU A 36 2.79 13.01 -18.35
C LEU A 36 1.81 13.44 -19.44
N GLY A 37 1.29 12.50 -20.22
CA GLY A 37 0.29 12.77 -21.24
C GLY A 37 -1.04 13.27 -20.63
N LEU A 38 -1.53 12.60 -19.56
CA LEU A 38 -2.71 13.06 -18.84
C LEU A 38 -2.50 14.43 -18.20
N TRP A 39 -1.33 14.67 -17.59
CA TRP A 39 -1.01 15.97 -17.01
C TRP A 39 -1.01 17.09 -18.05
N ALA A 40 -0.43 16.82 -19.23
CA ALA A 40 -0.46 17.77 -20.36
C ALA A 40 -1.90 18.05 -20.81
N ILE A 41 -2.74 17.03 -20.94
CA ILE A 41 -4.16 17.19 -21.28
C ILE A 41 -4.89 18.04 -20.23
N PHE A 42 -4.69 17.80 -18.94
CA PHE A 42 -5.31 18.54 -17.86
C PHE A 42 -4.86 20.02 -17.85
N ILE A 43 -3.56 20.29 -18.04
CA ILE A 43 -3.04 21.66 -18.12
C ILE A 43 -3.63 22.40 -19.32
N ILE A 44 -3.76 21.74 -20.48
CA ILE A 44 -4.33 22.37 -21.68
C ILE A 44 -5.84 22.62 -21.50
N SER A 45 -6.57 21.66 -20.89
CA SER A 45 -8.02 21.72 -20.75
C SER A 45 -8.49 22.64 -19.63
N ALA A 46 -7.71 22.77 -18.54
CA ALA A 46 -8.06 23.55 -17.36
C ALA A 46 -6.80 24.24 -16.75
N PRO A 47 -6.18 25.21 -17.49
CA PRO A 47 -4.92 25.82 -17.07
C PRO A 47 -5.03 26.54 -15.72
N ASP A 48 -6.12 27.23 -15.46
CA ASP A 48 -6.33 27.97 -14.20
C ASP A 48 -6.34 27.05 -12.97
N THR A 49 -6.73 25.79 -13.15
CA THR A 49 -6.75 24.78 -12.07
C THR A 49 -5.39 24.08 -11.96
N PHE A 50 -4.87 23.53 -13.05
CA PHE A 50 -3.68 22.69 -13.02
C PHE A 50 -2.35 23.42 -12.99
N LEU A 51 -2.34 24.75 -13.25
CA LEU A 51 -1.19 25.62 -13.00
C LEU A 51 -1.22 26.24 -11.59
N ALA A 52 -2.35 26.16 -10.89
CA ALA A 52 -2.48 26.69 -9.53
C ALA A 52 -1.89 25.70 -8.49
N PRO A 53 -1.12 26.18 -7.50
CA PRO A 53 -0.54 25.30 -6.47
C PRO A 53 -1.60 24.62 -5.58
N GLN A 54 -2.80 25.15 -5.49
CA GLN A 54 -3.89 24.65 -4.63
C GLN A 54 -4.31 23.22 -4.98
N ILE A 55 -4.34 22.86 -6.29
CA ILE A 55 -4.71 21.51 -6.71
C ILE A 55 -3.67 20.48 -6.24
N TYR A 56 -2.39 20.82 -6.25
CA TYR A 56 -1.32 19.93 -5.78
C TYR A 56 -1.37 19.74 -4.27
N TYR A 57 -1.74 20.77 -3.50
CA TYR A 57 -2.02 20.61 -2.06
C TYR A 57 -3.20 19.68 -1.79
N ALA A 58 -4.26 19.78 -2.60
CA ALA A 58 -5.40 18.88 -2.51
C ALA A 58 -4.95 17.44 -2.79
N PHE A 59 -4.21 17.20 -3.88
CA PHE A 59 -3.68 15.88 -4.21
C PHE A 59 -2.78 15.31 -3.10
N MET A 60 -1.84 16.10 -2.58
CA MET A 60 -0.97 15.68 -1.48
C MET A 60 -1.73 15.38 -0.17
N SER A 61 -2.93 15.92 0.00
CA SER A 61 -3.74 15.72 1.19
C SER A 61 -4.71 14.53 1.07
N THR A 62 -5.16 14.17 -0.14
CA THR A 62 -6.24 13.18 -0.34
C THR A 62 -5.76 11.87 -0.96
N ILE A 63 -4.86 11.93 -1.95
CA ILE A 63 -4.31 10.73 -2.61
C ILE A 63 -3.64 9.77 -1.63
N PRO A 64 -2.89 10.22 -0.60
CA PRO A 64 -2.20 9.32 0.30
C PRO A 64 -3.09 8.29 1.00
N PHE A 65 -4.37 8.57 1.25
CA PHE A 65 -5.23 7.66 2.00
C PHE A 65 -5.39 6.28 1.33
N PHE A 66 -5.59 6.26 0.01
CA PHE A 66 -5.68 4.99 -0.72
C PHE A 66 -4.32 4.52 -1.27
N ALA A 67 -3.41 5.46 -1.59
CA ALA A 67 -2.08 5.14 -2.09
C ALA A 67 -1.22 4.42 -1.04
N ILE A 68 -1.30 4.80 0.23
CA ILE A 68 -0.62 4.11 1.34
C ILE A 68 -0.99 2.62 1.38
N MET A 69 -2.27 2.30 1.20
CA MET A 69 -2.76 0.91 1.17
C MET A 69 -2.34 0.17 -0.11
N ALA A 70 -2.20 0.87 -1.22
CA ALA A 70 -1.77 0.29 -2.50
C ALA A 70 -0.34 -0.30 -2.42
N MET A 71 0.57 0.30 -1.64
CA MET A 71 1.97 -0.15 -1.55
C MET A 71 2.10 -1.61 -1.05
N PRO A 72 1.59 -1.98 0.13
CA PRO A 72 1.65 -3.38 0.59
C PRO A 72 0.74 -4.30 -0.23
N LEU A 73 -0.38 -3.79 -0.77
CA LEU A 73 -1.26 -4.57 -1.64
C LEU A 73 -0.53 -4.98 -2.93
N THR A 74 0.30 -4.12 -3.51
CA THR A 74 1.17 -4.47 -4.65
C THR A 74 2.08 -5.64 -4.32
N ILE A 75 2.72 -5.64 -3.15
CA ILE A 75 3.56 -6.76 -2.70
C ILE A 75 2.75 -8.06 -2.62
N LEU A 76 1.53 -7.99 -2.07
CA LEU A 76 0.65 -9.15 -1.95
C LEU A 76 0.23 -9.69 -3.32
N VAL A 77 -0.15 -8.79 -4.26
CA VAL A 77 -0.57 -9.13 -5.62
C VAL A 77 0.58 -9.73 -6.42
N ILE A 78 1.81 -9.19 -6.31
CA ILE A 78 3.00 -9.80 -6.92
C ILE A 78 3.21 -11.24 -6.40
N GLY A 79 2.88 -11.51 -5.13
CA GLY A 79 2.89 -12.86 -4.54
C GLY A 79 1.75 -13.78 -5.01
N GLY A 80 0.88 -13.33 -5.94
CA GLY A 80 -0.25 -14.09 -6.48
C GLY A 80 -1.47 -14.14 -5.56
N GLU A 81 -1.59 -13.21 -4.61
CA GLU A 81 -2.71 -13.14 -3.66
C GLU A 81 -3.41 -11.79 -3.75
N MET A 82 -4.69 -11.77 -3.41
CA MET A 82 -5.49 -10.55 -3.30
C MET A 82 -6.09 -10.40 -1.90
N ASP A 83 -6.19 -9.17 -1.43
CA ASP A 83 -6.94 -8.83 -0.22
C ASP A 83 -7.96 -7.75 -0.57
N LEU A 84 -9.24 -8.05 -0.44
CA LEU A 84 -10.34 -7.08 -0.63
C LEU A 84 -10.87 -6.55 0.71
N SER A 85 -10.36 -7.06 1.84
CA SER A 85 -10.84 -6.67 3.17
C SER A 85 -10.18 -5.40 3.71
N PHE A 86 -9.10 -4.92 3.08
CA PHE A 86 -8.32 -3.77 3.55
C PHE A 86 -9.15 -2.50 3.83
N PRO A 87 -10.27 -2.16 3.09
CA PRO A 87 -11.07 -0.99 3.43
C PRO A 87 -11.85 -1.17 4.73
N SER A 88 -12.26 -2.40 5.04
CA SER A 88 -12.91 -2.72 6.31
C SER A 88 -11.91 -2.80 7.45
N ILE A 89 -10.66 -3.24 7.20
CA ILE A 89 -9.56 -3.20 8.16
C ILE A 89 -9.18 -1.74 8.50
N MET A 90 -9.22 -0.85 7.52
CA MET A 90 -9.07 0.59 7.73
C MET A 90 -10.09 1.13 8.75
N ALA A 91 -11.35 0.75 8.62
CA ALA A 91 -12.43 1.19 9.50
C ALA A 91 -12.35 0.56 10.90
N ILE A 92 -12.10 -0.75 11.01
CA ILE A 92 -12.00 -1.42 12.31
C ILE A 92 -10.80 -0.92 13.11
N GLY A 93 -9.68 -0.59 12.47
CA GLY A 93 -8.54 0.06 13.10
C GLY A 93 -8.97 1.34 13.83
N MET A 94 -9.81 2.15 13.19
CA MET A 94 -10.27 3.40 13.79
C MET A 94 -11.31 3.21 14.89
N VAL A 95 -12.20 2.22 14.76
CA VAL A 95 -13.14 1.87 15.85
C VAL A 95 -12.38 1.45 17.10
N ILE A 96 -11.36 0.59 16.95
CA ILE A 96 -10.52 0.17 18.08
C ILE A 96 -9.75 1.35 18.68
N PHE A 97 -9.26 2.29 17.84
CA PHE A 97 -8.68 3.54 18.33
C PHE A 97 -9.64 4.28 19.26
N LEU A 98 -10.88 4.50 18.84
CA LEU A 98 -11.90 5.20 19.63
C LEU A 98 -12.24 4.45 20.92
N LEU A 99 -12.45 3.14 20.84
CA LEU A 99 -12.79 2.34 22.01
C LEU A 99 -11.68 2.38 23.06
N VAL A 100 -10.43 2.18 22.64
CA VAL A 100 -9.29 2.23 23.58
C VAL A 100 -9.09 3.63 24.15
N TYR A 101 -9.32 4.68 23.36
CA TYR A 101 -9.26 6.05 23.86
C TYR A 101 -10.31 6.31 24.94
N ASN A 102 -11.54 5.86 24.72
CA ASN A 102 -12.61 6.04 25.69
C ASN A 102 -12.30 5.39 27.06
N PHE A 103 -11.56 4.26 27.05
CA PHE A 103 -11.16 3.59 28.30
C PHE A 103 -9.89 4.16 28.93
N THR A 104 -8.90 4.56 28.13
CA THR A 104 -7.55 4.86 28.61
C THR A 104 -7.19 6.33 28.58
N GLN A 105 -7.94 7.16 27.84
CA GLN A 105 -7.65 8.56 27.53
C GLN A 105 -6.24 8.78 26.93
N SER A 106 -5.63 7.71 26.39
CA SER A 106 -4.29 7.73 25.81
C SER A 106 -4.33 7.56 24.28
N VAL A 107 -3.99 8.62 23.54
CA VAL A 107 -3.93 8.57 22.07
C VAL A 107 -2.86 7.62 21.55
N TRP A 108 -1.74 7.46 22.27
CA TRP A 108 -0.67 6.55 21.89
C TRP A 108 -1.07 5.08 22.05
N LEU A 109 -1.73 4.75 23.17
CA LEU A 109 -2.24 3.39 23.37
C LEU A 109 -3.30 3.05 22.34
N SER A 110 -4.18 4.00 22.01
CA SER A 110 -5.19 3.88 20.94
C SER A 110 -4.58 3.66 19.58
N PHE A 111 -3.53 4.39 19.25
CA PHE A 111 -2.79 4.23 18.00
C PHE A 111 -2.15 2.84 17.87
N ILE A 112 -1.47 2.39 18.94
CA ILE A 112 -0.88 1.04 18.95
C ILE A 112 -1.97 -0.03 18.82
N ALA A 113 -3.08 0.09 19.54
CA ALA A 113 -4.19 -0.86 19.46
C ALA A 113 -4.81 -0.91 18.04
N ALA A 114 -4.95 0.23 17.37
CA ALA A 114 -5.39 0.30 15.98
C ALA A 114 -4.44 -0.45 15.03
N LEU A 115 -3.13 -0.32 15.20
CA LEU A 115 -2.17 -1.06 14.39
C LEU A 115 -2.18 -2.56 14.69
N LEU A 116 -2.34 -2.94 15.96
CA LEU A 116 -2.40 -4.35 16.37
C LEU A 116 -3.65 -5.06 15.83
N ILE A 117 -4.82 -4.42 15.83
CA ILE A 117 -6.01 -5.03 15.20
C ILE A 117 -5.84 -5.16 13.70
N GLY A 118 -5.20 -4.19 13.02
CA GLY A 118 -4.87 -4.30 11.60
C GLY A 118 -3.92 -5.46 11.31
N LEU A 119 -2.87 -5.60 12.11
CA LEU A 119 -1.93 -6.72 12.05
C LEU A 119 -2.63 -8.06 12.25
N PHE A 120 -3.52 -8.16 13.25
CA PHE A 120 -4.32 -9.34 13.55
C PHE A 120 -5.28 -9.68 12.40
N ALA A 121 -5.97 -8.70 11.84
CA ALA A 121 -6.87 -8.90 10.70
C ALA A 121 -6.14 -9.42 9.46
N GLY A 122 -4.98 -8.86 9.15
CA GLY A 122 -4.13 -9.36 8.07
C GLY A 122 -3.58 -10.77 8.38
N TRP A 123 -3.18 -11.04 9.61
CA TRP A 123 -2.77 -12.38 10.03
C TRP A 123 -3.90 -13.40 9.87
N LEU A 124 -5.14 -13.05 10.26
CA LEU A 124 -6.33 -13.89 10.11
C LEU A 124 -6.59 -14.22 8.64
N ASN A 125 -6.54 -13.22 7.74
CA ASN A 125 -6.63 -13.45 6.30
C ASN A 125 -5.56 -14.42 5.81
N GLY A 126 -4.32 -14.19 6.23
CA GLY A 126 -3.20 -15.08 5.89
C GLY A 126 -3.38 -16.51 6.42
N VAL A 127 -3.98 -16.69 7.60
CA VAL A 127 -4.29 -18.03 8.15
C VAL A 127 -5.41 -18.70 7.34
N ILE A 128 -6.48 -17.97 7.02
CA ILE A 128 -7.61 -18.51 6.23
C ILE A 128 -7.13 -18.95 4.84
N VAL A 129 -6.39 -18.08 4.14
CA VAL A 129 -5.92 -18.37 2.78
C VAL A 129 -4.87 -19.48 2.75
N VAL A 130 -3.90 -19.41 3.67
CA VAL A 130 -2.74 -20.33 3.63
C VAL A 130 -3.00 -21.61 4.43
N GLY A 131 -3.70 -21.50 5.56
CA GLY A 131 -3.97 -22.63 6.46
C GLY A 131 -5.10 -23.54 5.97
N PHE A 132 -6.21 -22.93 5.51
CA PHE A 132 -7.37 -23.68 5.00
C PHE A 132 -7.36 -23.84 3.47
N GLY A 133 -6.44 -23.19 2.76
CA GLY A 133 -6.34 -23.32 1.31
C GLY A 133 -7.45 -22.62 0.54
N ILE A 134 -8.18 -21.70 1.17
CA ILE A 134 -9.28 -20.95 0.52
C ILE A 134 -8.67 -19.90 -0.42
N PRO A 135 -9.15 -19.77 -1.67
CA PRO A 135 -8.70 -18.71 -2.57
C PRO A 135 -8.80 -17.32 -1.93
N SER A 136 -7.74 -16.53 -2.02
CA SER A 136 -7.62 -15.24 -1.32
C SER A 136 -8.76 -14.28 -1.62
N LEU A 137 -9.19 -14.22 -2.88
CA LEU A 137 -10.34 -13.40 -3.29
C LEU A 137 -11.60 -13.74 -2.49
N VAL A 138 -11.93 -15.04 -2.37
CA VAL A 138 -13.13 -15.52 -1.66
C VAL A 138 -13.01 -15.27 -0.16
N ALA A 139 -11.85 -15.63 0.41
CA ALA A 139 -11.58 -15.45 1.83
C ALA A 139 -11.69 -13.98 2.26
N THR A 140 -11.08 -13.09 1.46
CA THR A 140 -11.02 -11.66 1.83
C THR A 140 -12.31 -10.90 1.54
N ILE A 141 -13.14 -11.35 0.60
CA ILE A 141 -14.54 -10.86 0.50
C ILE A 141 -15.32 -11.23 1.78
N GLY A 142 -15.21 -12.48 2.24
CA GLY A 142 -15.86 -12.92 3.47
C GLY A 142 -15.39 -12.11 4.69
N THR A 143 -14.09 -11.93 4.84
CA THR A 143 -13.53 -11.14 5.96
C THR A 143 -13.80 -9.63 5.81
N GLN A 144 -13.97 -9.10 4.60
CA GLN A 144 -14.43 -7.72 4.37
C GLN A 144 -15.79 -7.49 5.04
N PHE A 145 -16.76 -8.37 4.77
CA PHE A 145 -18.09 -8.26 5.38
C PHE A 145 -18.06 -8.51 6.89
N PHE A 146 -17.24 -9.46 7.35
CA PHE A 146 -17.05 -9.71 8.77
C PHE A 146 -16.52 -8.45 9.50
N TRP A 147 -15.44 -7.86 9.02
CA TRP A 147 -14.88 -6.65 9.64
C TRP A 147 -15.83 -5.45 9.52
N ARG A 148 -16.55 -5.32 8.40
CA ARG A 148 -17.56 -4.25 8.24
C ARG A 148 -18.70 -4.43 9.24
N GLY A 149 -19.19 -5.64 9.43
CA GLY A 149 -20.19 -5.96 10.47
C GLY A 149 -19.66 -5.65 11.88
N ALA A 150 -18.40 -6.03 12.18
CA ALA A 150 -17.76 -5.71 13.46
C ALA A 150 -17.66 -4.18 13.68
N VAL A 151 -17.33 -3.40 12.65
CA VAL A 151 -17.34 -1.94 12.71
C VAL A 151 -18.71 -1.41 13.13
N LEU A 152 -19.79 -1.87 12.48
CA LEU A 152 -21.14 -1.41 12.76
C LEU A 152 -21.59 -1.78 14.18
N VAL A 153 -21.30 -3.01 14.62
CA VAL A 153 -21.66 -3.47 15.97
C VAL A 153 -20.88 -2.71 17.04
N LEU A 154 -19.57 -2.58 16.91
CA LEU A 154 -18.72 -1.93 17.92
C LEU A 154 -18.91 -0.43 17.98
N SER A 155 -19.20 0.23 16.85
CA SER A 155 -19.53 1.66 16.81
C SER A 155 -21.01 1.94 17.08
N GLN A 156 -21.88 0.90 17.18
CA GLN A 156 -23.33 1.01 17.23
C GLN A 156 -23.91 1.84 16.07
N GLY A 157 -23.22 1.81 14.91
CA GLY A 157 -23.54 2.64 13.75
C GLY A 157 -23.31 4.14 13.95
N MET A 158 -22.72 4.54 15.06
CA MET A 158 -22.50 5.95 15.41
C MET A 158 -21.15 6.46 14.91
N ASN A 159 -21.13 7.74 14.62
CA ASN A 159 -19.91 8.47 14.28
C ASN A 159 -19.13 8.82 15.57
N GLY A 160 -17.82 9.07 15.41
CA GLY A 160 -16.94 9.47 16.52
C GLY A 160 -16.19 10.76 16.25
N THR A 161 -16.14 11.68 17.20
CA THR A 161 -15.30 12.87 17.10
C THR A 161 -13.88 12.59 17.58
N LEU A 162 -12.90 13.19 16.92
CA LEU A 162 -11.47 13.09 17.22
C LEU A 162 -10.86 14.46 17.53
N GLY A 163 -11.68 15.47 17.79
CA GLY A 163 -11.24 16.84 18.06
C GLY A 163 -10.17 16.94 19.16
N TYR A 164 -10.27 16.10 20.20
CA TYR A 164 -9.31 16.01 21.29
C TYR A 164 -7.88 15.65 20.85
N THR A 165 -7.73 14.99 19.70
CA THR A 165 -6.40 14.61 19.19
C THR A 165 -5.58 15.81 18.75
N LYS A 166 -6.21 16.94 18.40
CA LYS A 166 -5.52 18.18 17.96
C LYS A 166 -4.57 18.74 19.00
N GLU A 167 -4.86 18.53 20.27
CA GLU A 167 -4.04 19.00 21.40
C GLU A 167 -2.89 18.04 21.73
N THR A 168 -2.78 16.93 21.01
CA THR A 168 -1.78 15.89 21.25
C THR A 168 -0.67 15.92 20.19
N LEU A 169 0.52 15.41 20.55
CA LEU A 169 1.64 15.29 19.60
C LEU A 169 1.35 14.30 18.45
N LEU A 170 0.43 13.37 18.62
CA LEU A 170 0.09 12.39 17.59
C LEU A 170 -0.50 13.07 16.33
N HIS A 171 -1.34 14.10 16.53
CA HIS A 171 -2.00 14.79 15.42
C HIS A 171 -1.01 15.46 14.45
N PRO A 172 -0.09 16.36 14.89
CA PRO A 172 0.86 16.99 13.97
C PRO A 172 1.85 15.98 13.35
N ILE A 173 2.18 14.88 14.04
CA ILE A 173 3.04 13.82 13.50
C ILE A 173 2.35 13.07 12.36
N LEU A 174 1.05 12.81 12.43
CA LEU A 174 0.33 12.02 11.42
C LEU A 174 -0.31 12.87 10.32
N VAL A 175 -0.82 14.07 10.67
CA VAL A 175 -1.63 14.87 9.74
C VAL A 175 -1.31 16.37 9.77
N GLY A 176 -0.20 16.76 10.40
CA GLY A 176 0.29 18.14 10.39
C GLY A 176 0.83 18.57 9.03
N LYS A 177 1.56 19.70 9.03
CA LYS A 177 2.24 20.22 7.83
C LYS A 177 3.72 20.44 8.12
N VAL A 178 4.58 19.88 7.29
CA VAL A 178 6.02 20.13 7.33
C VAL A 178 6.29 21.48 6.66
N PHE A 179 7.04 22.35 7.33
CA PHE A 179 7.32 23.72 6.90
C PHE A 179 6.07 24.56 6.53
N GLY A 180 4.90 24.22 7.11
CA GLY A 180 3.64 24.90 6.85
C GLY A 180 3.01 24.59 5.48
N VAL A 181 3.66 23.82 4.63
CA VAL A 181 3.28 23.60 3.23
C VAL A 181 2.98 22.12 2.95
N LEU A 182 3.89 21.21 3.24
CA LEU A 182 3.78 19.80 2.85
C LEU A 182 2.91 19.02 3.86
N PRO A 183 1.75 18.45 3.45
CA PRO A 183 0.94 17.61 4.33
C PRO A 183 1.69 16.36 4.79
N MET A 184 1.61 16.01 6.08
CA MET A 184 2.25 14.82 6.64
C MET A 184 1.75 13.52 6.01
N GLN A 185 0.53 13.47 5.51
CA GLN A 185 0.00 12.34 4.76
C GLN A 185 0.87 11.99 3.55
N MET A 186 1.34 13.00 2.82
CA MET A 186 2.25 12.80 1.68
C MET A 186 3.63 12.31 2.14
N VAL A 187 4.13 12.82 3.25
CA VAL A 187 5.39 12.36 3.84
C VAL A 187 5.30 10.88 4.21
N TRP A 188 4.19 10.47 4.87
CA TRP A 188 3.96 9.07 5.20
C TRP A 188 3.82 8.18 3.97
N LEU A 189 3.14 8.65 2.91
CA LEU A 189 3.09 7.93 1.63
C LEU A 189 4.50 7.70 1.07
N ILE A 190 5.35 8.73 1.04
CA ILE A 190 6.74 8.62 0.56
C ILE A 190 7.53 7.62 1.42
N ILE A 191 7.43 7.71 2.75
CA ILE A 191 8.11 6.79 3.68
C ILE A 191 7.68 5.35 3.42
N ILE A 192 6.36 5.10 3.35
CA ILE A 192 5.81 3.75 3.13
C ILE A 192 6.18 3.23 1.74
N THR A 193 6.20 4.09 0.72
CA THR A 193 6.65 3.74 -0.64
C THR A 193 8.11 3.31 -0.64
N ILE A 194 8.99 4.06 0.03
CA ILE A 194 10.42 3.72 0.15
C ILE A 194 10.59 2.40 0.91
N LEU A 195 9.90 2.23 2.04
CA LEU A 195 9.95 1.00 2.84
C LEU A 195 9.45 -0.21 2.04
N ALA A 196 8.32 -0.08 1.33
CA ALA A 196 7.78 -1.12 0.46
C ALA A 196 8.74 -1.45 -0.68
N TRP A 197 9.36 -0.44 -1.31
CA TRP A 197 10.34 -0.63 -2.35
C TRP A 197 11.60 -1.35 -1.84
N VAL A 198 12.14 -0.95 -0.68
CA VAL A 198 13.29 -1.63 -0.05
C VAL A 198 12.91 -3.06 0.29
N LEU A 199 11.75 -3.28 0.90
CA LEU A 199 11.26 -4.60 1.28
C LEU A 199 11.14 -5.53 0.07
N LEU A 200 10.58 -5.03 -1.03
CA LEU A 200 10.38 -5.81 -2.26
C LEU A 200 11.67 -6.06 -3.03
N ASN A 201 12.55 -5.03 -3.17
CA ASN A 201 13.68 -5.09 -4.11
C ASN A 201 15.04 -5.36 -3.44
N ARG A 202 15.15 -5.21 -2.10
CA ARG A 202 16.42 -5.30 -1.38
C ARG A 202 16.46 -6.36 -0.31
N THR A 203 15.38 -7.14 -0.12
CA THR A 203 15.32 -8.17 0.91
C THR A 203 15.04 -9.56 0.34
N ARG A 204 15.39 -10.59 1.13
CA ARG A 204 15.02 -11.99 0.82
C ARG A 204 13.51 -12.19 0.77
N PHE A 205 12.76 -11.43 1.56
CA PHE A 205 11.29 -11.49 1.54
C PHE A 205 10.73 -11.12 0.17
N GLY A 206 11.20 -10.00 -0.42
CA GLY A 206 10.77 -9.58 -1.76
C GLY A 206 11.17 -10.57 -2.86
N ALA A 207 12.40 -11.11 -2.81
CA ALA A 207 12.81 -12.17 -3.73
C ALA A 207 11.89 -13.40 -3.65
N HIS A 208 11.51 -13.81 -2.44
CA HIS A 208 10.56 -14.91 -2.23
C HIS A 208 9.15 -14.57 -2.75
N ILE A 209 8.69 -13.32 -2.61
CA ILE A 209 7.40 -12.85 -3.16
C ILE A 209 7.38 -13.03 -4.69
N TYR A 210 8.39 -12.57 -5.41
CA TYR A 210 8.48 -12.76 -6.86
C TYR A 210 8.52 -14.24 -7.26
N LEU A 211 9.33 -15.06 -6.57
CA LEU A 211 9.41 -16.50 -6.83
C LEU A 211 8.07 -17.20 -6.62
N ILE A 212 7.34 -16.85 -5.55
CA ILE A 212 6.02 -17.42 -5.26
C ILE A 212 4.99 -17.01 -6.33
N GLY A 213 5.02 -15.75 -6.75
CA GLY A 213 4.11 -15.24 -7.76
C GLY A 213 4.38 -15.79 -9.16
N ASP A 214 5.64 -16.08 -9.49
CA ASP A 214 6.00 -16.73 -10.75
C ASP A 214 5.58 -18.21 -10.77
N ASN A 215 6.03 -18.98 -9.78
CA ASN A 215 5.61 -20.38 -9.61
C ASN A 215 5.75 -20.84 -8.16
N LYS A 216 4.61 -20.96 -7.48
CA LYS A 216 4.53 -21.34 -6.06
C LYS A 216 5.14 -22.71 -5.76
N GLU A 217 4.93 -23.69 -6.62
CA GLU A 217 5.47 -25.05 -6.39
C GLU A 217 6.99 -25.08 -6.62
N SER A 218 7.49 -24.38 -7.63
CA SER A 218 8.94 -24.24 -7.86
C SER A 218 9.61 -23.50 -6.68
N ALA A 219 8.99 -22.43 -6.16
CA ALA A 219 9.49 -21.71 -4.98
C ALA A 219 9.60 -22.64 -3.76
N LYS A 220 8.61 -23.52 -3.56
CA LYS A 220 8.59 -24.49 -2.48
C LYS A 220 9.69 -25.56 -2.62
N LEU A 221 9.94 -26.04 -3.85
CA LEU A 221 11.04 -26.96 -4.14
C LEU A 221 12.42 -26.32 -3.89
N MET A 222 12.55 -25.02 -4.07
CA MET A 222 13.76 -24.25 -3.74
C MET A 222 13.89 -23.96 -2.22
N GLY A 223 13.04 -24.53 -1.36
CA GLY A 223 13.12 -24.37 0.09
C GLY A 223 12.48 -23.10 0.65
N VAL A 224 11.73 -22.35 -0.18
CA VAL A 224 11.01 -21.16 0.29
C VAL A 224 9.80 -21.57 1.14
N ASN A 225 9.70 -21.04 2.37
CA ASN A 225 8.49 -21.20 3.18
C ASN A 225 7.37 -20.30 2.66
N THR A 226 6.71 -20.77 1.58
CA THR A 226 5.67 -20.02 0.88
C THR A 226 4.50 -19.64 1.79
N ALA A 227 4.16 -20.49 2.76
CA ALA A 227 3.11 -20.25 3.73
C ALA A 227 3.42 -19.02 4.62
N GLN A 228 4.63 -18.95 5.15
CA GLN A 228 5.04 -17.87 6.04
C GLN A 228 5.18 -16.53 5.27
N VAL A 229 5.74 -16.57 4.06
CA VAL A 229 5.91 -15.37 3.23
C VAL A 229 4.56 -14.76 2.87
N ARG A 230 3.61 -15.57 2.36
CA ARG A 230 2.25 -15.12 2.02
C ARG A 230 1.51 -14.55 3.23
N ARG A 231 1.58 -15.24 4.40
CA ARG A 231 0.97 -14.76 5.63
C ARG A 231 1.52 -13.40 6.07
N ARG A 232 2.84 -13.20 5.99
CA ARG A 232 3.47 -11.91 6.28
C ARG A 232 3.02 -10.81 5.33
N ALA A 233 2.80 -11.11 4.05
CA ALA A 233 2.28 -10.15 3.07
C ALA A 233 0.87 -9.67 3.45
N PHE A 234 -0.05 -10.57 3.86
CA PHE A 234 -1.36 -10.18 4.39
C PHE A 234 -1.25 -9.32 5.65
N MET A 235 -0.34 -9.65 6.57
CA MET A 235 -0.10 -8.85 7.79
C MET A 235 0.35 -7.42 7.45
N LEU A 236 1.19 -7.24 6.44
CA LEU A 236 1.61 -5.92 5.96
C LEU A 236 0.42 -5.11 5.42
N VAL A 237 -0.46 -5.74 4.62
CA VAL A 237 -1.67 -5.08 4.15
C VAL A 237 -2.54 -4.65 5.32
N GLY A 238 -2.76 -5.53 6.29
CA GLY A 238 -3.61 -5.24 7.45
C GLY A 238 -3.11 -4.07 8.30
N ILE A 239 -1.84 -4.09 8.70
CA ILE A 239 -1.28 -3.04 9.56
C ILE A 239 -1.25 -1.67 8.86
N VAL A 240 -0.88 -1.64 7.57
CA VAL A 240 -0.82 -0.39 6.80
C VAL A 240 -2.22 0.15 6.50
N SER A 241 -3.21 -0.73 6.33
CA SER A 241 -4.61 -0.31 6.15
C SER A 241 -5.18 0.33 7.42
N ALA A 242 -4.92 -0.25 8.59
CA ALA A 242 -5.30 0.37 9.86
C ALA A 242 -4.59 1.73 10.07
N PHE A 243 -3.31 1.82 9.73
CA PHE A 243 -2.57 3.08 9.74
C PHE A 243 -3.22 4.14 8.84
N ALA A 244 -3.56 3.78 7.59
CA ALA A 244 -4.26 4.68 6.67
C ALA A 244 -5.61 5.14 7.23
N GLY A 245 -6.32 4.27 7.97
CA GLY A 245 -7.57 4.61 8.66
C GLY A 245 -7.38 5.68 9.73
N VAL A 246 -6.36 5.53 10.55
CA VAL A 246 -6.04 6.53 11.57
C VAL A 246 -5.67 7.87 10.92
N VAL A 247 -4.79 7.87 9.91
CA VAL A 247 -4.39 9.09 9.21
C VAL A 247 -5.60 9.78 8.54
N ALA A 248 -6.47 9.04 7.86
CA ALA A 248 -7.65 9.60 7.21
C ALA A 248 -8.64 10.21 8.21
N SER A 249 -8.90 9.53 9.33
CA SER A 249 -9.83 10.01 10.36
C SER A 249 -9.28 11.21 11.13
N LEU A 250 -7.99 11.21 11.46
CA LEU A 250 -7.34 12.34 12.12
C LEU A 250 -7.29 13.58 11.22
N HIS A 251 -7.14 13.41 9.90
CA HIS A 251 -7.15 14.52 8.96
C HIS A 251 -8.45 15.32 9.00
N VAL A 252 -9.58 14.63 9.05
CA VAL A 252 -10.92 15.26 9.18
C VAL A 252 -11.37 15.39 10.62
N THR A 253 -10.59 14.87 11.59
CA THR A 253 -10.92 14.83 13.02
C THR A 253 -12.26 14.15 13.33
N PHE A 254 -12.60 13.15 12.54
CA PHE A 254 -13.89 12.50 12.60
C PHE A 254 -13.81 11.05 12.09
N PHE A 255 -14.58 10.16 12.70
CA PHE A 255 -14.78 8.78 12.28
C PHE A 255 -16.25 8.57 11.86
N TRP A 256 -16.46 7.78 10.81
CA TRP A 256 -17.76 7.30 10.37
C TRP A 256 -17.69 5.81 10.01
N PRO A 257 -18.75 5.01 10.24
CA PRO A 257 -18.71 3.56 10.05
C PRO A 257 -18.44 3.09 8.60
N SER A 258 -18.77 3.91 7.59
CA SER A 258 -18.46 3.61 6.17
C SER A 258 -17.06 4.05 5.74
N LEU A 259 -16.15 4.39 6.68
CA LEU A 259 -14.76 4.70 6.38
C LEU A 259 -14.15 3.60 5.50
N GLY A 260 -13.47 4.00 4.44
CA GLY A 260 -12.79 3.10 3.50
C GLY A 260 -13.63 2.62 2.31
N GLU A 261 -14.97 2.75 2.30
CA GLU A 261 -15.83 2.20 1.23
C GLU A 261 -15.47 2.75 -0.16
N GLY A 262 -15.11 3.99 -0.32
CA GLY A 262 -14.73 4.56 -1.62
C GLY A 262 -13.31 4.18 -2.10
N TYR A 263 -12.49 3.52 -1.27
CA TYR A 263 -11.07 3.32 -1.58
C TYR A 263 -10.77 1.98 -2.26
N LEU A 264 -11.68 0.99 -2.24
CA LEU A 264 -11.43 -0.32 -2.81
C LEU A 264 -10.99 -0.23 -4.29
N LEU A 265 -11.82 0.38 -5.12
CA LEU A 265 -11.55 0.48 -6.56
C LEU A 265 -10.36 1.39 -6.87
N ARG A 266 -10.21 2.51 -6.16
CA ARG A 266 -9.09 3.43 -6.36
C ARG A 266 -7.75 2.76 -6.03
N THR A 267 -7.67 2.02 -4.93
CA THR A 267 -6.47 1.30 -4.52
C THR A 267 -6.13 0.19 -5.51
N LEU A 268 -7.11 -0.64 -5.90
CA LEU A 268 -6.89 -1.70 -6.88
C LEU A 268 -6.51 -1.15 -8.26
N ALA A 269 -7.19 -0.11 -8.73
CA ALA A 269 -6.85 0.55 -9.98
C ALA A 269 -5.41 1.09 -9.97
N SER A 270 -4.97 1.66 -8.84
CA SER A 270 -3.58 2.13 -8.68
C SER A 270 -2.57 0.99 -8.79
N VAL A 271 -2.88 -0.19 -8.24
CA VAL A 271 -2.03 -1.39 -8.30
C VAL A 271 -1.97 -1.97 -9.72
N PHE A 272 -3.08 -1.99 -10.44
CA PHE A 272 -3.11 -2.64 -11.77
C PHE A 272 -2.75 -1.71 -12.92
N LEU A 273 -2.87 -0.40 -12.74
CA LEU A 273 -2.54 0.57 -13.78
C LEU A 273 -1.06 0.54 -14.19
N ASP A 274 -0.17 0.11 -13.29
CA ASP A 274 1.27 -0.04 -13.56
C ASP A 274 1.63 -1.33 -14.29
N GLY A 275 0.64 -2.18 -14.58
CA GLY A 275 0.87 -3.49 -15.19
C GLY A 275 1.22 -4.59 -14.18
N THR A 276 1.00 -4.38 -12.88
CA THR A 276 1.09 -5.44 -11.87
C THR A 276 0.13 -6.57 -12.25
N SER A 277 0.66 -7.79 -12.41
CA SER A 277 -0.10 -8.95 -12.87
C SER A 277 -1.03 -9.46 -11.76
N VAL A 278 -2.31 -9.63 -12.10
CA VAL A 278 -3.30 -10.28 -11.21
C VAL A 278 -2.91 -11.73 -10.88
N PHE A 279 -2.13 -12.36 -11.77
CA PHE A 279 -1.65 -13.74 -11.59
C PHE A 279 -0.34 -13.83 -10.80
N GLY A 280 0.23 -12.70 -10.40
CA GLY A 280 1.49 -12.62 -9.68
C GLY A 280 2.73 -12.53 -10.57
N GLY A 281 3.90 -12.55 -9.95
CA GLY A 281 5.23 -12.59 -10.58
C GLY A 281 5.72 -11.25 -11.14
N VAL A 282 4.85 -10.30 -11.45
CA VAL A 282 5.20 -9.03 -12.08
C VAL A 282 4.51 -7.88 -11.38
N GLY A 283 5.23 -6.77 -11.18
CA GLY A 283 4.72 -5.53 -10.61
C GLY A 283 5.83 -4.67 -10.01
N THR A 284 5.55 -3.39 -9.78
CA THR A 284 6.52 -2.44 -9.22
C THR A 284 5.87 -1.47 -8.23
N ILE A 285 6.56 -1.17 -7.13
CA ILE A 285 6.08 -0.18 -6.16
C ILE A 285 6.04 1.22 -6.77
N PHE A 286 7.03 1.54 -7.62
CA PHE A 286 7.10 2.85 -8.26
C PHE A 286 5.96 3.07 -9.26
N GLY A 287 5.62 2.04 -10.03
CA GLY A 287 4.49 2.09 -10.95
C GLY A 287 3.16 2.28 -10.22
N THR A 288 2.93 1.54 -9.12
CA THR A 288 1.75 1.73 -8.26
C THR A 288 1.69 3.15 -7.68
N PHE A 289 2.83 3.72 -7.26
CA PHE A 289 2.88 5.09 -6.77
C PHE A 289 2.40 6.08 -7.83
N ILE A 290 2.91 6.00 -9.06
CA ILE A 290 2.46 6.84 -10.19
C ILE A 290 0.99 6.57 -10.51
N GLY A 291 0.58 5.30 -10.55
CA GLY A 291 -0.80 4.87 -10.77
C GLY A 291 -1.77 5.52 -9.77
N ALA A 292 -1.37 5.61 -8.50
CA ALA A 292 -2.18 6.30 -7.48
C ALA A 292 -2.38 7.79 -7.77
N PHE A 293 -1.36 8.48 -8.29
CA PHE A 293 -1.51 9.88 -8.69
C PHE A 293 -2.37 10.04 -9.94
N ILE A 294 -2.30 9.12 -10.90
CA ILE A 294 -3.21 9.13 -12.06
C ILE A 294 -4.66 8.96 -11.59
N ILE A 295 -4.95 7.94 -10.77
CA ILE A 295 -6.31 7.66 -10.26
C ILE A 295 -6.81 8.79 -9.36
N GLY A 296 -5.93 9.46 -8.63
CA GLY A 296 -6.29 10.57 -7.74
C GLY A 296 -6.54 11.88 -8.45
N ALA A 297 -6.06 12.06 -9.69
CA ALA A 297 -6.24 13.24 -10.49
C ALA A 297 -7.51 13.18 -11.38
N ILE A 298 -8.06 11.97 -11.60
CA ILE A 298 -9.31 11.70 -12.30
C ILE A 298 -10.48 11.74 -11.32
#